data_a5f4a7dd92ab20f72634dc3795497591
#
_entry.id   a5f4a7dd92ab20f72634dc3795497591
#
_cell.length_a   1.000
_cell.length_b   1.000
_cell.length_c   1.000
_cell.angle_alpha   90.00
_cell.angle_beta   90.00
_cell.angle_gamma   90.00
#
_symmetry.space_group_name_H-M   'P 1'
#
loop_
_entity.id
_entity.type
_entity.pdbx_description
1 polymer ?
#
loop_
_entity_poly.entity_id
_entity_poly.type
_entity_poly.pdbx_seq_one_letter_code
_entity_poly.pdbx_strand_id
1 'polypeptide(L)'
;IHRLINHGVSPDQGEILVTGATGGVGSLAIALLSGLGYKPVAVSGKADAIPFLESLGAVSVLARDEAEAQAEKPILKARWAGVVDTVGGKILSKAIKMTRYGGAVTCCGLVASPIMSLTVFPFILRSVALYGIDSAECGSELRQVLWEKLAGDWRPDGLAALSHEIDLNDVDNYMARLLKGANQGRTVVKMIAG
;
A
#
# COMPACT_ATOMS: atom_id res chain seq x y z
N ILE A 1 7.31 2.55 -3.10
CA ILE A 1 7.30 3.75 -3.96
C ILE A 1 8.64 3.88 -4.69
N HIS A 2 9.78 3.90 -4.00
CA HIS A 2 11.11 4.01 -4.62
C HIS A 2 11.33 3.00 -5.77
N ARG A 3 10.90 1.74 -5.59
CA ARG A 3 10.99 0.72 -6.64
C ARG A 3 10.09 1.02 -7.84
N LEU A 4 8.90 1.58 -7.63
CA LEU A 4 8.01 1.98 -8.73
C LEU A 4 8.66 3.09 -9.57
N ILE A 5 9.19 4.12 -8.91
CA ILE A 5 9.87 5.24 -9.56
C ILE A 5 11.10 4.76 -10.34
N ASN A 6 11.94 3.94 -9.73
CA ASN A 6 13.15 3.40 -10.40
C ASN A 6 12.81 2.43 -11.53
N HIS A 7 11.63 1.82 -11.53
CA HIS A 7 11.14 1.04 -12.65
C HIS A 7 10.66 1.90 -13.83
N GLY A 8 10.44 3.19 -13.60
CA GLY A 8 9.94 4.12 -14.60
C GLY A 8 8.44 4.41 -14.51
N VAL A 9 7.76 4.01 -13.43
CA VAL A 9 6.37 4.38 -13.20
C VAL A 9 6.31 5.87 -12.82
N SER A 10 5.59 6.67 -13.62
CA SER A 10 5.42 8.11 -13.45
C SER A 10 3.96 8.52 -13.22
N PRO A 11 3.69 9.72 -12.65
CA PRO A 11 2.34 10.16 -12.29
C PRO A 11 1.34 10.28 -13.45
N ASP A 12 1.84 10.52 -14.66
CA ASP A 12 1.03 10.65 -15.89
C ASP A 12 0.61 9.31 -16.49
N GLN A 13 1.22 8.21 -16.07
CA GLN A 13 0.91 6.88 -16.60
C GLN A 13 -0.38 6.28 -16.06
N GLY A 14 -0.98 6.85 -15.01
CA GLY A 14 -2.29 6.44 -14.50
C GLY A 14 -2.33 6.17 -13.01
N GLU A 15 -3.32 5.38 -12.61
CA GLU A 15 -3.61 5.11 -11.19
C GLU A 15 -2.63 4.10 -10.57
N ILE A 16 -2.32 4.30 -9.29
CA ILE A 16 -1.54 3.37 -8.47
C ILE A 16 -2.48 2.72 -7.44
N LEU A 17 -2.63 1.40 -7.50
CA LEU A 17 -3.40 0.68 -6.51
C LEU A 17 -2.61 0.52 -5.22
N VAL A 18 -3.25 0.82 -4.07
CA VAL A 18 -2.68 0.59 -2.74
C VAL A 18 -3.58 -0.36 -1.96
N THR A 19 -3.10 -1.55 -1.64
CA THR A 19 -3.84 -2.54 -0.85
C THR A 19 -3.54 -2.40 0.64
N GLY A 20 -4.46 -2.85 1.50
CA GLY A 20 -4.32 -2.65 2.94
C GLY A 20 -4.22 -1.18 3.33
N ALA A 21 -4.94 -0.34 2.59
CA ALA A 21 -4.81 1.11 2.56
C ALA A 21 -5.01 1.79 3.93
N THR A 22 -5.82 1.22 4.82
CA THR A 22 -6.04 1.76 6.17
C THR A 22 -4.95 1.39 7.18
N GLY A 23 -4.04 0.47 6.84
CA GLY A 23 -2.94 0.08 7.71
C GLY A 23 -1.80 1.10 7.71
N GLY A 24 -0.87 0.95 8.66
CA GLY A 24 0.22 1.92 8.83
C GLY A 24 1.16 2.07 7.61
N VAL A 25 1.33 1.03 6.79
CA VAL A 25 2.12 1.11 5.55
C VAL A 25 1.28 1.66 4.41
N GLY A 26 0.05 1.14 4.24
CA GLY A 26 -0.83 1.55 3.14
C GLY A 26 -1.25 3.02 3.21
N SER A 27 -1.61 3.52 4.40
CA SER A 27 -1.99 4.92 4.59
C SER A 27 -0.81 5.88 4.31
N LEU A 28 0.38 5.53 4.78
CA LEU A 28 1.59 6.30 4.47
C LEU A 28 1.92 6.25 2.97
N ALA A 29 1.72 5.10 2.32
CA ALA A 29 1.93 4.98 0.88
C ALA A 29 0.97 5.87 0.07
N ILE A 30 -0.29 5.98 0.48
CA ILE A 30 -1.26 6.89 -0.16
C ILE A 30 -0.80 8.35 -0.03
N ALA A 31 -0.47 8.78 1.20
CA ALA A 31 -0.02 10.15 1.43
C ALA A 31 1.25 10.50 0.63
N LEU A 32 2.23 9.60 0.59
CA LEU A 32 3.45 9.77 -0.20
C LEU A 32 3.16 9.82 -1.70
N LEU A 33 2.35 8.91 -2.23
CA LEU A 33 2.01 8.88 -3.65
C LEU A 33 1.27 10.15 -4.06
N SER A 34 0.31 10.59 -3.26
CA SER A 34 -0.42 11.83 -3.50
C SER A 34 0.50 13.05 -3.50
N GLY A 35 1.37 13.19 -2.49
CA GLY A 35 2.35 14.28 -2.39
C GLY A 35 3.33 14.31 -3.57
N LEU A 36 3.62 13.15 -4.17
CA LEU A 36 4.48 13.02 -5.37
C LEU A 36 3.69 13.16 -6.70
N GLY A 37 2.41 13.56 -6.64
CA GLY A 37 1.58 13.79 -7.82
C GLY A 37 0.99 12.55 -8.48
N TYR A 38 1.12 11.36 -7.88
CA TYR A 38 0.45 10.16 -8.35
C TYR A 38 -1.03 10.16 -7.99
N LYS A 39 -1.80 9.25 -8.59
CA LYS A 39 -3.23 9.04 -8.35
C LYS A 39 -3.45 7.73 -7.59
N PRO A 40 -3.32 7.71 -6.24
CA PRO A 40 -3.50 6.49 -5.47
C PRO A 40 -4.98 6.10 -5.40
N VAL A 41 -5.26 4.82 -5.66
CA VAL A 41 -6.56 4.17 -5.45
C VAL A 41 -6.42 3.23 -4.26
N ALA A 42 -7.19 3.47 -3.21
CA ALA A 42 -7.14 2.70 -1.99
C ALA A 42 -8.00 1.43 -2.08
N VAL A 43 -7.55 0.31 -1.50
CA VAL A 43 -8.40 -0.86 -1.25
C VAL A 43 -8.67 -0.97 0.24
N SER A 44 -9.95 -0.92 0.64
CA SER A 44 -10.39 -1.04 2.03
C SER A 44 -11.65 -1.88 2.16
N GLY A 45 -11.71 -2.68 3.23
CA GLY A 45 -12.94 -3.35 3.68
C GLY A 45 -13.76 -2.52 4.68
N LYS A 46 -13.34 -1.26 4.95
CA LYS A 46 -13.94 -0.39 5.95
C LYS A 46 -14.59 0.80 5.27
N ALA A 47 -15.91 0.84 5.23
CA ALA A 47 -16.64 1.94 4.62
C ALA A 47 -16.48 3.26 5.40
N ASP A 48 -16.34 3.18 6.70
CA ASP A 48 -16.10 4.32 7.61
C ASP A 48 -14.69 4.94 7.45
N ALA A 49 -13.78 4.25 6.79
CA ALA A 49 -12.43 4.75 6.53
C ALA A 49 -12.30 5.58 5.23
N ILE A 50 -13.35 5.67 4.42
CA ILE A 50 -13.31 6.43 3.16
C ILE A 50 -12.86 7.88 3.37
N PRO A 51 -13.45 8.67 4.30
CA PRO A 51 -13.02 10.05 4.52
C PRO A 51 -11.55 10.16 4.94
N PHE A 52 -11.06 9.21 5.74
CA PHE A 52 -9.65 9.15 6.13
C PHE A 52 -8.74 8.94 4.92
N LEU A 53 -9.08 7.99 4.05
CA LEU A 53 -8.27 7.67 2.86
C LEU A 53 -8.27 8.81 1.84
N GLU A 54 -9.42 9.47 1.66
CA GLU A 54 -9.56 10.65 0.80
C GLU A 54 -8.76 11.84 1.35
N SER A 55 -8.76 12.05 2.68
CA SER A 55 -7.96 13.10 3.31
C SER A 55 -6.44 12.90 3.13
N LEU A 56 -5.99 11.67 2.90
CA LEU A 56 -4.61 11.34 2.56
C LEU A 56 -4.30 11.49 1.06
N GLY A 57 -5.31 11.81 0.25
CA GLY A 57 -5.19 12.02 -1.18
C GLY A 57 -5.51 10.80 -2.05
N ALA A 58 -6.23 9.79 -1.51
CA ALA A 58 -6.77 8.72 -2.36
C ALA A 58 -7.80 9.32 -3.34
N VAL A 59 -7.64 9.08 -4.64
CA VAL A 59 -8.57 9.57 -5.67
C VAL A 59 -9.85 8.74 -5.74
N SER A 60 -9.82 7.53 -5.24
CA SER A 60 -11.00 6.67 -5.05
C SER A 60 -10.68 5.53 -4.09
N VAL A 61 -11.74 4.90 -3.55
CA VAL A 61 -11.64 3.75 -2.66
C VAL A 61 -12.43 2.59 -3.26
N LEU A 62 -11.77 1.45 -3.43
CA LEU A 62 -12.37 0.20 -3.86
C LEU A 62 -12.71 -0.66 -2.64
N ALA A 63 -13.87 -1.29 -2.66
CA ALA A 63 -14.23 -2.27 -1.65
C ALA A 63 -13.30 -3.50 -1.73
N ARG A 64 -12.99 -4.09 -0.57
CA ARG A 64 -12.17 -5.31 -0.52
C ARG A 64 -12.77 -6.43 -1.35
N ASP A 65 -14.08 -6.64 -1.27
CA ASP A 65 -14.76 -7.72 -1.99
C ASP A 65 -14.63 -7.56 -3.51
N GLU A 66 -14.68 -6.33 -4.00
CA GLU A 66 -14.40 -6.04 -5.40
C GLU A 66 -12.96 -6.37 -5.78
N ALA A 67 -12.00 -6.01 -4.91
CA ALA A 67 -10.59 -6.29 -5.13
C ALA A 67 -10.24 -7.80 -5.01
N GLU A 68 -10.97 -8.56 -4.20
CA GLU A 68 -10.80 -10.00 -4.01
C GLU A 68 -11.57 -10.86 -5.02
N ALA A 69 -12.61 -10.31 -5.65
CA ALA A 69 -13.47 -11.06 -6.56
C ALA A 69 -12.63 -11.86 -7.56
N GLN A 70 -12.87 -13.17 -7.62
CA GLN A 70 -12.13 -14.06 -8.51
C GLN A 70 -12.28 -13.64 -9.96
N ALA A 71 -11.17 -13.66 -10.66
CA ALA A 71 -11.14 -13.49 -12.10
C ALA A 71 -10.45 -14.70 -12.70
N GLU A 72 -11.21 -15.55 -13.36
CA GLU A 72 -10.72 -16.78 -14.01
C GLU A 72 -9.73 -16.48 -15.13
N LYS A 73 -9.91 -15.35 -15.82
CA LYS A 73 -9.02 -14.95 -16.91
C LYS A 73 -7.60 -14.72 -16.41
N PRO A 74 -6.60 -15.21 -17.14
CA PRO A 74 -5.19 -15.04 -16.78
C PRO A 74 -4.71 -13.59 -16.87
N ILE A 75 -5.37 -12.77 -17.69
CA ILE A 75 -5.18 -11.32 -17.84
C ILE A 75 -6.53 -10.63 -17.80
N LEU A 76 -6.62 -9.50 -17.12
CA LEU A 76 -7.80 -8.67 -17.01
C LEU A 76 -7.62 -7.34 -17.77
N LYS A 77 -8.68 -6.54 -17.88
CA LYS A 77 -8.59 -5.18 -18.42
C LYS A 77 -7.53 -4.38 -17.63
N ALA A 78 -6.56 -3.84 -18.33
CA ALA A 78 -5.49 -3.05 -17.73
C ALA A 78 -6.04 -1.77 -17.10
N ARG A 79 -5.62 -1.48 -15.87
CA ARG A 79 -6.01 -0.28 -15.12
C ARG A 79 -4.81 0.38 -14.42
N TRP A 80 -4.02 -0.39 -13.67
CA TRP A 80 -3.00 0.12 -12.78
C TRP A 80 -1.67 0.40 -13.49
N ALA A 81 -1.13 1.60 -13.37
CA ALA A 81 0.24 1.90 -13.78
C ALA A 81 1.25 1.24 -12.82
N GLY A 82 0.89 1.15 -11.56
CA GLY A 82 1.67 0.46 -10.53
C GLY A 82 0.79 0.00 -9.37
N VAL A 83 1.38 -0.82 -8.50
CA VAL A 83 0.71 -1.36 -7.31
C VAL A 83 1.65 -1.32 -6.11
N VAL A 84 1.13 -0.87 -4.97
CA VAL A 84 1.74 -1.03 -3.64
C VAL A 84 0.90 -2.03 -2.86
N ASP A 85 1.38 -3.26 -2.74
CA ASP A 85 0.66 -4.32 -2.03
C ASP A 85 1.23 -4.56 -0.63
N THR A 86 0.32 -4.57 0.35
CA THR A 86 0.62 -4.84 1.75
C THR A 86 -0.14 -6.04 2.32
N VAL A 87 -0.88 -6.78 1.50
CA VAL A 87 -1.76 -7.84 1.99
C VAL A 87 -1.53 -9.21 1.35
N GLY A 88 -1.01 -9.26 0.13
CA GLY A 88 -0.79 -10.52 -0.59
C GLY A 88 -2.07 -11.19 -1.12
N GLY A 89 -2.00 -12.47 -1.36
CA GLY A 89 -3.14 -13.33 -1.68
C GLY A 89 -3.86 -13.03 -2.99
N LYS A 90 -5.18 -13.20 -2.97
CA LYS A 90 -6.06 -13.00 -4.14
C LYS A 90 -6.05 -11.57 -4.66
N ILE A 91 -5.99 -10.58 -3.76
CA ILE A 91 -5.95 -9.15 -4.13
C ILE A 91 -4.69 -8.86 -4.94
N LEU A 92 -3.52 -9.29 -4.45
CA LEU A 92 -2.25 -9.16 -5.17
C LEU A 92 -2.31 -9.85 -6.53
N SER A 93 -2.82 -11.08 -6.59
CA SER A 93 -2.97 -11.82 -7.84
C SER A 93 -3.83 -11.06 -8.86
N LYS A 94 -4.95 -10.50 -8.43
CA LYS A 94 -5.84 -9.73 -9.30
C LYS A 94 -5.20 -8.40 -9.72
N ALA A 95 -4.53 -7.71 -8.81
CA ALA A 95 -3.83 -6.47 -9.10
C ALA A 95 -2.77 -6.65 -10.20
N ILE A 96 -1.98 -7.74 -10.13
CA ILE A 96 -1.00 -8.08 -11.17
C ILE A 96 -1.69 -8.30 -12.53
N LYS A 97 -2.81 -9.05 -12.57
CA LYS A 97 -3.58 -9.29 -13.80
C LYS A 97 -4.14 -8.01 -14.43
N MET A 98 -4.34 -6.95 -13.62
CA MET A 98 -4.85 -5.65 -14.04
C MET A 98 -3.77 -4.58 -14.25
N THR A 99 -2.51 -4.91 -14.03
CA THR A 99 -1.40 -3.99 -14.25
C THR A 99 -1.20 -3.77 -15.75
N ARG A 100 -0.91 -2.52 -16.13
CA ARG A 100 -0.68 -2.10 -17.52
C ARG A 100 0.63 -2.64 -18.05
N TYR A 101 0.79 -2.56 -19.37
CA TYR A 101 2.05 -2.88 -20.03
C TYR A 101 3.20 -2.04 -19.44
N GLY A 102 4.30 -2.70 -19.09
CA GLY A 102 5.46 -2.06 -18.47
C GLY A 102 5.23 -1.54 -17.05
N GLY A 103 4.11 -1.87 -16.43
CA GLY A 103 3.85 -1.46 -15.05
C GLY A 103 4.57 -2.33 -14.01
N ALA A 104 4.64 -1.83 -12.78
CA ALA A 104 5.32 -2.51 -11.68
C ALA A 104 4.43 -2.71 -10.45
N VAL A 105 4.64 -3.82 -9.79
CA VAL A 105 3.96 -4.20 -8.55
C VAL A 105 5.00 -4.39 -7.46
N THR A 106 4.80 -3.75 -6.31
CA THR A 106 5.60 -3.96 -5.11
C THR A 106 4.79 -4.70 -4.06
N CYS A 107 5.39 -5.70 -3.42
CA CYS A 107 4.76 -6.53 -2.39
C CYS A 107 5.61 -6.53 -1.13
N CYS A 108 5.02 -6.14 0.02
CA CYS A 108 5.70 -6.12 1.32
C CYS A 108 4.88 -6.75 2.45
N GLY A 109 3.72 -7.33 2.16
CA GLY A 109 2.85 -7.90 3.18
C GLY A 109 2.17 -9.19 2.73
N LEU A 110 1.66 -9.94 3.71
CA LEU A 110 1.02 -11.24 3.53
C LEU A 110 -0.20 -11.45 4.45
N VAL A 111 -0.79 -10.35 4.93
CA VAL A 111 -1.87 -10.38 5.94
C VAL A 111 -3.10 -11.15 5.46
N ALA A 112 -3.43 -11.08 4.16
CA ALA A 112 -4.53 -11.85 3.58
C ALA A 112 -4.10 -13.29 3.27
N SER A 113 -2.94 -13.47 2.67
CA SER A 113 -2.35 -14.79 2.38
C SER A 113 -0.91 -14.66 1.87
N PRO A 114 -0.01 -15.58 2.21
CA PRO A 114 1.31 -15.67 1.59
C PRO A 114 1.25 -16.30 0.18
N ILE A 115 0.12 -16.89 -0.20
CA ILE A 115 -0.03 -17.63 -1.45
C ILE A 115 -0.70 -16.73 -2.48
N MET A 116 -0.10 -16.63 -3.67
CA MET A 116 -0.74 -16.04 -4.85
C MET A 116 -0.83 -17.07 -5.97
N SER A 117 -1.94 -17.04 -6.70
CA SER A 117 -2.17 -17.91 -7.85
C SER A 117 -2.18 -17.10 -9.13
N LEU A 118 -1.18 -17.32 -9.98
CA LEU A 118 -0.98 -16.58 -11.22
C LEU A 118 -0.48 -17.49 -12.33
N THR A 119 -0.79 -17.09 -13.57
CA THR A 119 -0.07 -17.56 -14.75
C THR A 119 1.06 -16.59 -15.08
N VAL A 120 1.97 -16.98 -15.96
CA VAL A 120 3.07 -16.10 -16.42
C VAL A 120 2.61 -15.01 -17.40
N PHE A 121 1.37 -15.01 -17.85
CA PHE A 121 0.88 -14.09 -18.89
C PHE A 121 1.03 -12.60 -18.56
N PRO A 122 0.75 -12.10 -17.35
CA PRO A 122 1.00 -10.69 -17.05
C PRO A 122 2.46 -10.28 -17.27
N PHE A 123 3.39 -11.17 -16.95
CA PHE A 123 4.83 -10.93 -17.06
C PHE A 123 5.30 -10.94 -18.52
N ILE A 124 4.93 -11.99 -19.30
CA ILE A 124 5.42 -12.13 -20.68
C ILE A 124 4.63 -11.27 -21.68
N LEU A 125 3.32 -11.06 -21.50
CA LEU A 125 2.48 -10.33 -22.47
C LEU A 125 2.36 -8.85 -22.15
N ARG A 126 2.62 -8.43 -20.89
CA ARG A 126 2.55 -7.02 -20.48
C ARG A 126 3.83 -6.50 -19.84
N SER A 127 4.89 -7.31 -19.82
CA SER A 127 6.16 -6.92 -19.19
C SER A 127 5.99 -6.37 -17.77
N VAL A 128 5.03 -6.92 -17.00
CA VAL A 128 4.79 -6.51 -15.61
C VAL A 128 5.97 -6.98 -14.75
N ALA A 129 6.50 -6.10 -13.92
CA ALA A 129 7.49 -6.46 -12.91
C ALA A 129 6.83 -6.65 -11.54
N LEU A 130 7.29 -7.67 -10.80
CA LEU A 130 6.92 -7.88 -9.40
C LEU A 130 8.16 -7.78 -8.52
N TYR A 131 8.13 -6.88 -7.54
CA TYR A 131 9.22 -6.63 -6.60
C TYR A 131 8.82 -7.00 -5.18
N GLY A 132 9.53 -7.96 -4.57
CA GLY A 132 9.52 -8.12 -3.12
C GLY A 132 10.22 -6.94 -2.46
N ILE A 133 9.62 -6.41 -1.39
CA ILE A 133 10.18 -5.32 -0.61
C ILE A 133 10.53 -5.87 0.78
N ASP A 134 11.78 -6.13 0.99
CA ASP A 134 12.32 -6.50 2.29
C ASP A 134 12.83 -5.24 3.01
N SER A 135 12.18 -4.90 4.11
CA SER A 135 12.58 -3.77 4.94
C SER A 135 13.52 -4.19 6.09
N ALA A 136 13.59 -5.47 6.42
CA ALA A 136 14.43 -5.97 7.51
C ALA A 136 15.91 -6.00 7.10
N GLU A 137 16.20 -6.64 5.96
CA GLU A 137 17.55 -6.79 5.43
C GLU A 137 17.96 -5.68 4.44
N CYS A 138 17.18 -4.59 4.39
CA CYS A 138 17.53 -3.45 3.54
C CYS A 138 18.88 -2.86 3.93
N GLY A 139 19.81 -2.82 2.98
CA GLY A 139 21.16 -2.29 3.20
C GLY A 139 21.17 -0.84 3.70
N SER A 140 22.15 -0.51 4.53
CA SER A 140 22.24 0.79 5.20
C SER A 140 22.27 1.97 4.22
N GLU A 141 22.98 1.84 3.10
CA GLU A 141 23.07 2.89 2.08
C GLU A 141 21.71 3.24 1.48
N LEU A 142 20.94 2.23 1.03
CA LEU A 142 19.61 2.46 0.51
C LEU A 142 18.67 3.00 1.59
N ARG A 143 18.79 2.50 2.81
CA ARG A 143 18.00 2.96 3.95
C ARG A 143 18.25 4.44 4.24
N GLN A 144 19.51 4.87 4.22
CA GLN A 144 19.88 6.27 4.41
C GLN A 144 19.27 7.16 3.30
N VAL A 145 19.41 6.79 2.04
CA VAL A 145 18.82 7.52 0.90
C VAL A 145 17.30 7.65 1.06
N LEU A 146 16.61 6.59 1.52
CA LEU A 146 15.17 6.63 1.73
C LEU A 146 14.78 7.55 2.88
N TRP A 147 15.53 7.56 3.99
CA TRP A 147 15.29 8.47 5.10
C TRP A 147 15.55 9.94 4.73
N GLU A 148 16.59 10.21 3.95
CA GLU A 148 16.85 11.56 3.43
C GLU A 148 15.71 12.07 2.55
N LYS A 149 15.17 11.22 1.66
CA LYS A 149 13.97 11.55 0.87
C LYS A 149 12.75 11.83 1.74
N LEU A 150 12.49 10.98 2.74
CA LEU A 150 11.36 11.14 3.67
C LEU A 150 11.49 12.37 4.59
N ALA A 151 12.71 12.79 4.89
CA ALA A 151 12.97 14.03 5.62
C ALA A 151 12.87 15.28 4.73
N GLY A 152 13.04 15.13 3.41
CA GLY A 152 13.00 16.17 2.40
C GLY A 152 11.76 16.10 1.50
N ASP A 153 12.00 15.95 0.20
CA ASP A 153 10.98 16.06 -0.86
C ASP A 153 9.83 15.04 -0.78
N TRP A 154 10.03 13.93 -0.06
CA TRP A 154 9.00 12.91 0.13
C TRP A 154 8.29 13.02 1.48
N ARG A 155 8.51 14.09 2.22
CA ARG A 155 7.84 14.29 3.50
C ARG A 155 6.34 14.47 3.26
N PRO A 156 5.48 13.55 3.74
CA PRO A 156 4.03 13.72 3.55
C PRO A 156 3.52 14.87 4.39
N ASP A 157 2.62 15.66 3.81
CA ASP A 157 1.83 16.60 4.58
C ASP A 157 0.92 15.84 5.54
N GLY A 158 0.69 16.41 6.73
CA GLY A 158 -0.27 15.85 7.68
C GLY A 158 0.15 14.51 8.33
N LEU A 159 1.44 14.23 8.52
CA LEU A 159 1.93 13.02 9.22
C LEU A 159 1.22 12.77 10.57
N ALA A 160 0.82 13.82 11.28
CA ALA A 160 0.08 13.71 12.53
C ALA A 160 -1.29 13.02 12.35
N ALA A 161 -1.93 13.17 11.20
CA ALA A 161 -3.19 12.49 10.89
C ALA A 161 -3.04 10.98 10.66
N LEU A 162 -1.82 10.51 10.37
CA LEU A 162 -1.50 9.09 10.17
C LEU A 162 -1.29 8.32 11.48
N SER A 163 -1.18 9.01 12.59
CA SER A 163 -0.92 8.38 13.89
C SER A 163 -1.84 8.92 14.97
N HIS A 164 -2.15 8.09 15.94
CA HIS A 164 -2.83 8.49 17.18
C HIS A 164 -2.07 7.94 18.37
N GLU A 165 -2.13 8.67 19.47
CA GLU A 165 -1.48 8.28 20.72
C GLU A 165 -2.46 7.55 21.62
N ILE A 166 -1.97 6.54 22.33
CA ILE A 166 -2.68 5.83 23.41
C ILE A 166 -1.79 5.76 24.65
N ASP A 167 -2.41 5.62 25.80
CA ASP A 167 -1.69 5.37 27.03
C ASP A 167 -1.27 3.89 27.13
N LEU A 168 -0.25 3.61 27.94
CA LEU A 168 0.26 2.25 28.13
C LEU A 168 -0.83 1.28 28.62
N ASN A 169 -1.75 1.75 29.46
CA ASN A 169 -2.85 0.95 29.99
C ASN A 169 -3.88 0.53 28.95
N ASP A 170 -3.92 1.18 27.78
CA ASP A 170 -4.86 0.89 26.69
C ASP A 170 -4.30 -0.10 25.67
N VAL A 171 -3.06 -0.53 25.81
CA VAL A 171 -2.37 -1.38 24.82
C VAL A 171 -3.13 -2.68 24.55
N ASP A 172 -3.60 -3.37 25.59
CA ASP A 172 -4.32 -4.64 25.43
C ASP A 172 -5.62 -4.49 24.62
N ASN A 173 -6.40 -3.45 24.92
CA ASN A 173 -7.60 -3.12 24.19
C ASN A 173 -7.29 -2.79 22.72
N TYR A 174 -6.21 -2.07 22.51
CA TYR A 174 -5.76 -1.70 21.18
C TYR A 174 -5.27 -2.91 20.38
N MET A 175 -4.52 -3.80 21.01
CA MET A 175 -4.07 -5.07 20.42
C MET A 175 -5.25 -5.93 19.97
N ALA A 176 -6.29 -6.05 20.81
CA ALA A 176 -7.51 -6.77 20.46
C ALA A 176 -8.23 -6.17 19.21
N ARG A 177 -8.23 -4.85 19.08
CA ARG A 177 -8.75 -4.16 17.88
C ARG A 177 -7.87 -4.39 16.66
N LEU A 178 -6.56 -4.35 16.83
CA LEU A 178 -5.58 -4.59 15.75
C LEU A 178 -5.76 -5.98 15.15
N LEU A 179 -5.89 -7.00 15.99
CA LEU A 179 -6.12 -8.39 15.57
C LEU A 179 -7.42 -8.57 14.79
N LYS A 180 -8.44 -7.75 15.08
CA LYS A 180 -9.70 -7.70 14.32
C LYS A 180 -9.62 -6.85 13.05
N GLY A 181 -8.46 -6.29 12.75
CA GLY A 181 -8.25 -5.38 11.63
C GLY A 181 -9.04 -4.05 11.75
N ALA A 182 -9.44 -3.64 12.95
CA ALA A 182 -10.28 -2.47 13.19
C ALA A 182 -9.51 -1.15 13.35
N ASN A 183 -8.19 -1.17 13.19
CA ASN A 183 -7.35 0.01 13.37
C ASN A 183 -7.11 0.75 12.05
N GLN A 184 -6.82 2.06 12.15
CA GLN A 184 -6.43 2.92 11.04
C GLN A 184 -5.09 3.58 11.36
N GLY A 185 -4.24 3.77 10.34
CA GLY A 185 -2.95 4.42 10.49
C GLY A 185 -1.98 3.71 11.43
N ARG A 186 -1.27 4.48 12.22
CA ARG A 186 -0.30 4.05 13.24
C ARG A 186 -0.77 4.41 14.64
N THR A 187 -0.38 3.58 15.59
CA THR A 187 -0.56 3.88 17.01
C THR A 187 0.79 4.08 17.66
N VAL A 188 0.90 5.13 18.43
CA VAL A 188 2.06 5.45 19.26
C VAL A 188 1.64 5.31 20.71
N VAL A 189 2.37 4.51 21.47
CA VAL A 189 2.13 4.35 22.91
C VAL A 189 2.89 5.44 23.65
N LYS A 190 2.17 6.26 24.40
CA LYS A 190 2.75 7.28 25.24
C LYS A 190 3.36 6.62 26.47
N MET A 191 4.68 6.66 26.57
CA MET A 191 5.37 6.23 27.78
C MET A 191 5.24 7.35 28.82
N ILE A 192 4.75 7.00 30.00
CA ILE A 192 4.69 7.95 31.12
C ILE A 192 6.13 8.35 31.41
N ALA A 193 6.46 9.61 31.29
CA ALA A 193 7.70 10.13 31.85
C ALA A 193 7.63 9.94 33.36
N GLY A 194 8.52 9.10 33.90
CA GLY A 194 8.62 8.90 35.32
C GLY A 194 9.05 10.16 36.07
#